data_dd271ce19e5a92a908ba3717f9a1f4a1
#
_entry.id   dd271ce19e5a92a908ba3717f9a1f4a1
#
_cell.length_a   1.000
_cell.length_b   1.000
_cell.length_c   1.000
_cell.angle_alpha   90.00
_cell.angle_beta   90.00
_cell.angle_gamma   90.00
#
_symmetry.space_group_name_H-M   'P 1'
#
loop_
_entity.id
_entity.type
_entity.pdbx_description
1 polymer ?
#
loop_
_entity_poly.entity_id
_entity_poly.type
_entity_poly.pdbx_seq_one_letter_code
_entity_poly.pdbx_strand_id
1 'polypeptide(L)'
;MLNFISAKEAAEKWNISQRRVSVLCNEHRIDGAMMVGNMWIIPSTAEKPIDKRTVRNEKSKTIALKPFVKWVGGKSQLVEQIEKMLPTDGEKVLTKYAEPMVGGGALLFSILSKYDFEKLYISDINAELINAYQTVKNDVDNLIAKLNEMQMLFLPMAENGRKYFYYNVREKFNSTTLTEETATEKAAQFIFLNKTCFNGLYRVNRKGKFNVPMGAYKNPTICDDENLRNIHEALKNVTIVCGDYSLSKSFIDKDTFVYLDPPYRPISETSAFTAYNSDVFDDDEQIRLARFIDEINASGAKIVLSNSDPKNVNEEDNFFDELYKAYQIKRVSKTAKLVANF
;
A
#
# COMPACT_ATOMS: atom_id res chain seq x y z
N MET A 1 20.02 -1.79 -49.81
CA MET A 1 20.73 -0.70 -49.13
C MET A 1 19.91 -0.35 -47.88
N LEU A 2 20.57 -0.32 -46.74
CA LEU A 2 19.93 0.18 -45.50
C LEU A 2 19.81 1.71 -45.63
N ASN A 3 18.60 2.23 -45.64
CA ASN A 3 18.35 3.66 -45.60
C ASN A 3 18.44 4.13 -44.17
N PHE A 4 19.16 5.22 -43.93
CA PHE A 4 19.29 5.84 -42.61
C PHE A 4 18.55 7.18 -42.58
N ILE A 5 18.03 7.51 -41.39
CA ILE A 5 17.39 8.77 -41.08
C ILE A 5 18.14 9.49 -39.95
N SER A 6 18.02 10.81 -39.91
CA SER A 6 18.59 11.61 -38.81
C SER A 6 17.79 11.48 -37.51
N ALA A 7 18.38 11.87 -36.39
CA ALA A 7 17.66 11.94 -35.12
C ALA A 7 16.44 12.89 -35.15
N LYS A 8 16.45 13.91 -36.03
CA LYS A 8 15.32 14.80 -36.26
C LYS A 8 14.17 14.09 -36.94
N GLU A 9 14.44 13.38 -38.04
CA GLU A 9 13.44 12.63 -38.81
C GLU A 9 12.88 11.45 -37.97
N ALA A 10 13.72 10.79 -37.16
CA ALA A 10 13.25 9.79 -36.23
C ALA A 10 12.35 10.37 -35.12
N ALA A 11 12.65 11.58 -34.65
CA ALA A 11 11.82 12.30 -33.68
C ALA A 11 10.43 12.61 -34.24
N GLU A 12 10.36 13.08 -35.48
CA GLU A 12 9.10 13.33 -36.19
C GLU A 12 8.33 12.02 -36.43
N LYS A 13 9.01 10.96 -36.91
CA LYS A 13 8.40 9.62 -37.12
C LYS A 13 7.82 9.02 -35.86
N TRP A 14 8.48 9.20 -34.73
CA TRP A 14 8.09 8.59 -33.43
C TRP A 14 7.27 9.51 -32.53
N ASN A 15 7.04 10.76 -32.96
CA ASN A 15 6.34 11.78 -32.18
C ASN A 15 6.95 12.01 -30.76
N ILE A 16 8.29 12.25 -30.77
CA ILE A 16 9.06 12.56 -29.55
C ILE A 16 10.07 13.66 -29.86
N SER A 17 10.69 14.26 -28.83
CA SER A 17 11.70 15.29 -29.07
C SER A 17 13.00 14.69 -29.64
N GLN A 18 13.72 15.46 -30.45
CA GLN A 18 15.04 15.08 -30.99
C GLN A 18 16.04 14.79 -29.87
N ARG A 19 15.97 15.57 -28.76
CA ARG A 19 16.77 15.31 -27.55
C ARG A 19 16.51 13.90 -27.00
N ARG A 20 15.25 13.45 -26.99
CA ARG A 20 14.90 12.10 -26.52
C ARG A 20 15.45 11.01 -27.43
N VAL A 21 15.43 11.21 -28.72
CA VAL A 21 16.06 10.29 -29.71
C VAL A 21 17.56 10.17 -29.44
N SER A 22 18.25 11.28 -29.22
CA SER A 22 19.68 11.28 -28.90
C SER A 22 20.00 10.55 -27.60
N VAL A 23 19.15 10.68 -26.57
CA VAL A 23 19.28 9.92 -25.31
C VAL A 23 19.13 8.42 -25.57
N LEU A 24 18.12 8.00 -26.35
CA LEU A 24 17.91 6.60 -26.70
C LEU A 24 19.07 5.99 -27.50
N CYS A 25 19.70 6.77 -28.37
CA CYS A 25 20.92 6.39 -29.09
C CYS A 25 22.11 6.22 -28.11
N ASN A 26 22.33 7.17 -27.21
CA ASN A 26 23.39 7.10 -26.20
C ASN A 26 23.20 5.91 -25.25
N GLU A 27 21.95 5.53 -24.96
CA GLU A 27 21.59 4.37 -24.13
C GLU A 27 21.67 3.04 -24.92
N HIS A 28 22.11 3.05 -26.19
CA HIS A 28 22.16 1.88 -27.08
C HIS A 28 20.82 1.13 -27.21
N ARG A 29 19.71 1.87 -27.16
CA ARG A 29 18.35 1.31 -27.22
C ARG A 29 17.72 1.30 -28.60
N ILE A 30 18.44 1.81 -29.59
CA ILE A 30 18.02 1.80 -31.00
C ILE A 30 19.03 0.93 -31.76
N ASP A 31 18.59 -0.24 -32.18
CA ASP A 31 19.44 -1.17 -32.90
C ASP A 31 19.91 -0.57 -34.21
N GLY A 32 21.22 -0.68 -34.44
CA GLY A 32 21.86 -0.15 -35.67
C GLY A 32 22.03 1.38 -35.70
N ALA A 33 21.68 2.10 -34.62
CA ALA A 33 22.01 3.53 -34.53
C ALA A 33 23.51 3.72 -34.37
N MET A 34 24.08 4.64 -35.14
CA MET A 34 25.51 4.95 -35.07
C MET A 34 25.76 6.45 -35.15
N MET A 35 26.88 6.90 -34.61
CA MET A 35 27.28 8.31 -34.68
C MET A 35 28.22 8.52 -35.85
N VAL A 36 27.88 9.47 -36.72
CA VAL A 36 28.70 9.91 -37.83
C VAL A 36 28.99 11.40 -37.66
N GLY A 37 30.26 11.70 -37.36
CA GLY A 37 30.63 13.04 -36.89
C GLY A 37 29.91 13.38 -35.58
N ASN A 38 29.11 14.45 -35.59
CA ASN A 38 28.33 14.88 -34.40
C ASN A 38 26.83 14.57 -34.54
N MET A 39 26.43 13.69 -35.46
CA MET A 39 25.03 13.38 -35.73
C MET A 39 24.75 11.89 -35.55
N TRP A 40 23.63 11.58 -34.90
CA TRP A 40 23.10 10.24 -34.87
C TRP A 40 22.38 9.92 -36.19
N ILE A 41 22.74 8.79 -36.82
CA ILE A 41 22.03 8.18 -37.92
C ILE A 41 21.39 6.87 -37.44
N ILE A 42 20.16 6.64 -37.83
CA ILE A 42 19.29 5.59 -37.37
C ILE A 42 18.74 4.83 -38.55
N PRO A 43 18.74 3.48 -38.57
CA PRO A 43 18.10 2.74 -39.65
C PRO A 43 16.66 3.20 -39.85
N SER A 44 16.23 3.47 -41.07
CA SER A 44 14.84 3.90 -41.35
C SER A 44 13.80 2.85 -40.99
N THR A 45 14.24 1.57 -40.87
CA THR A 45 13.43 0.43 -40.40
C THR A 45 13.37 0.32 -38.90
N ALA A 46 14.18 1.11 -38.14
CA ALA A 46 14.14 1.06 -36.70
C ALA A 46 12.77 1.46 -36.16
N GLU A 47 12.29 0.70 -35.23
CA GLU A 47 11.08 1.00 -34.49
C GLU A 47 11.39 1.89 -33.29
N LYS A 48 10.41 2.67 -32.85
CA LYS A 48 10.52 3.43 -31.60
C LYS A 48 10.77 2.47 -30.47
N PRO A 49 11.91 2.57 -29.74
CA PRO A 49 12.13 1.73 -28.57
C PRO A 49 10.99 1.90 -27.58
N ILE A 50 10.48 0.80 -27.07
CA ILE A 50 9.44 0.79 -26.04
C ILE A 50 9.93 1.67 -24.90
N ASP A 51 9.25 2.77 -24.64
CA ASP A 51 9.59 3.63 -23.50
C ASP A 51 9.25 2.87 -22.24
N LYS A 52 10.30 2.44 -21.50
CA LYS A 52 10.10 1.76 -20.21
C LYS A 52 9.30 2.61 -19.22
N ARG A 53 9.14 3.91 -19.47
CA ARG A 53 8.28 4.83 -18.74
C ARG A 53 6.80 4.69 -19.11
N THR A 54 6.50 4.38 -20.38
CA THR A 54 5.12 4.14 -20.85
C THR A 54 4.63 2.72 -20.53
N VAL A 55 5.53 1.75 -20.41
CA VAL A 55 5.17 0.38 -20.00
C VAL A 55 4.79 0.30 -18.51
N ARG A 56 5.06 1.35 -17.73
CA ARG A 56 4.72 1.42 -16.30
C ARG A 56 3.37 2.05 -15.98
N ASN A 57 2.76 2.69 -16.92
CA ASN A 57 1.49 3.35 -16.71
C ASN A 57 0.41 2.63 -17.51
N GLU A 58 -0.46 1.96 -16.78
CA GLU A 58 -1.68 1.32 -17.23
C GLU A 58 -1.51 -0.13 -17.71
N LYS A 59 -1.82 -1.05 -16.77
CA LYS A 59 -2.26 -2.40 -17.13
C LYS A 59 -3.38 -2.27 -18.15
N SER A 60 -3.27 -2.96 -19.26
CA SER A 60 -4.25 -2.94 -20.36
C SER A 60 -5.68 -3.37 -19.97
N LYS A 61 -5.87 -3.82 -18.72
CA LYS A 61 -7.15 -4.00 -18.01
C LYS A 61 -6.90 -3.70 -16.53
N THR A 62 -7.31 -2.53 -16.08
CA THR A 62 -7.35 -2.17 -14.66
C THR A 62 -8.50 -2.92 -13.98
N ILE A 63 -8.17 -4.00 -13.27
CA ILE A 63 -9.10 -4.59 -12.31
C ILE A 63 -9.00 -3.73 -11.05
N ALA A 64 -10.07 -3.02 -10.71
CA ALA A 64 -10.12 -2.19 -9.50
C ALA A 64 -10.14 -3.09 -8.26
N LEU A 65 -8.99 -3.25 -7.61
CA LEU A 65 -8.88 -3.96 -6.33
C LEU A 65 -9.40 -3.09 -5.20
N LYS A 66 -10.05 -3.73 -4.22
CA LYS A 66 -10.58 -3.05 -3.03
C LYS A 66 -10.05 -3.70 -1.76
N PRO A 67 -9.82 -2.92 -0.68
CA PRO A 67 -9.47 -3.50 0.61
C PRO A 67 -10.47 -4.59 1.03
N PHE A 68 -9.95 -5.77 1.38
CA PHE A 68 -10.80 -6.90 1.81
C PHE A 68 -11.18 -6.81 3.30
N VAL A 69 -10.56 -5.90 4.06
CA VAL A 69 -10.91 -5.55 5.43
C VAL A 69 -11.15 -4.05 5.56
N LYS A 70 -11.96 -3.66 6.55
CA LYS A 70 -12.09 -2.27 6.99
C LYS A 70 -10.97 -2.00 7.99
N TRP A 71 -10.28 -0.88 7.84
CA TRP A 71 -9.20 -0.52 8.75
C TRP A 71 -9.30 0.94 9.15
N VAL A 72 -9.08 1.23 10.44
CA VAL A 72 -9.14 2.60 10.97
C VAL A 72 -7.99 3.39 10.38
N GLY A 73 -8.24 4.63 9.99
CA GLY A 73 -7.23 5.46 9.34
C GLY A 73 -7.09 5.24 7.83
N GLY A 74 -7.91 4.37 7.23
CA GLY A 74 -7.86 4.11 5.78
C GLY A 74 -7.89 5.40 4.95
N LYS A 75 -6.87 5.58 4.10
CA LYS A 75 -6.59 6.80 3.35
C LYS A 75 -7.28 6.88 1.99
N SER A 76 -8.44 6.22 1.82
CA SER A 76 -9.14 6.20 0.52
C SER A 76 -9.35 7.60 -0.09
N GLN A 77 -9.51 8.64 0.75
CA GLN A 77 -9.64 10.02 0.31
C GLN A 77 -8.30 10.68 -0.08
N LEU A 78 -7.17 10.13 0.36
CA LEU A 78 -5.83 10.66 0.09
C LEU A 78 -5.09 9.89 -1.00
N VAL A 79 -5.60 8.72 -1.40
CA VAL A 79 -4.95 7.85 -2.41
C VAL A 79 -4.57 8.63 -3.66
N GLU A 80 -5.52 9.38 -4.26
CA GLU A 80 -5.23 10.17 -5.45
C GLU A 80 -4.19 11.27 -5.23
N GLN A 81 -4.11 11.82 -4.03
CA GLN A 81 -3.12 12.86 -3.71
C GLN A 81 -1.74 12.25 -3.51
N ILE A 82 -1.66 11.06 -2.89
CA ILE A 82 -0.43 10.32 -2.71
C ILE A 82 0.08 9.82 -4.06
N GLU A 83 -0.82 9.31 -4.92
CA GLU A 83 -0.46 8.90 -6.28
C GLU A 83 0.14 10.01 -7.13
N LYS A 84 -0.34 11.26 -6.97
CA LYS A 84 0.26 12.43 -7.64
C LYS A 84 1.67 12.76 -7.15
N MET A 85 2.10 12.20 -6.02
CA MET A 85 3.45 12.32 -5.48
C MET A 85 4.35 11.17 -5.93
N LEU A 86 3.82 10.17 -6.65
CA LEU A 86 4.66 9.19 -7.33
C LEU A 86 5.50 9.91 -8.39
N PRO A 87 6.82 9.73 -8.39
CA PRO A 87 7.67 10.35 -9.41
C PRO A 87 7.36 9.77 -10.80
N THR A 88 6.52 10.46 -11.55
CA THR A 88 6.11 10.05 -12.91
C THR A 88 6.95 10.71 -14.01
N ASP A 89 7.59 11.85 -13.71
CA ASP A 89 8.20 12.74 -14.71
C ASP A 89 9.71 12.90 -14.57
N GLY A 90 10.42 11.89 -14.08
CA GLY A 90 11.85 11.97 -13.83
C GLY A 90 12.70 11.05 -14.72
N GLU A 91 13.99 11.32 -14.77
CA GLU A 91 15.00 10.47 -15.41
C GLU A 91 15.12 9.10 -14.75
N LYS A 92 14.52 8.91 -13.56
CA LYS A 92 14.64 7.72 -12.73
C LYS A 92 13.32 6.98 -12.62
N VAL A 93 13.32 5.75 -13.08
CA VAL A 93 12.19 4.85 -13.01
C VAL A 93 12.27 4.05 -11.69
N LEU A 94 11.26 4.21 -10.81
CA LEU A 94 11.17 3.40 -9.60
C LEU A 94 10.68 1.99 -9.96
N THR A 95 11.39 0.97 -9.50
CA THR A 95 11.07 -0.44 -9.78
C THR A 95 10.49 -1.15 -8.58
N LYS A 96 10.60 -0.54 -7.40
CA LYS A 96 10.19 -1.13 -6.13
C LYS A 96 9.16 -0.26 -5.42
N TYR A 97 8.24 -0.92 -4.73
CA TYR A 97 7.27 -0.29 -3.85
C TYR A 97 7.34 -0.91 -2.46
N ALA A 98 7.32 -0.10 -1.41
CA ALA A 98 7.27 -0.56 -0.02
C ALA A 98 6.19 0.19 0.77
N GLU A 99 5.35 -0.54 1.50
CA GLU A 99 4.33 -0.02 2.42
C GLU A 99 4.46 -0.74 3.78
N PRO A 100 5.48 -0.36 4.59
CA PRO A 100 5.69 -0.94 5.92
C PRO A 100 4.80 -0.23 6.94
N MET A 101 3.61 -0.63 7.14
CA MET A 101 2.46 -0.21 7.95
C MET A 101 1.22 -0.22 7.05
N VAL A 102 1.02 -1.39 6.36
CA VAL A 102 0.04 -1.49 5.27
C VAL A 102 -1.40 -1.32 5.72
N GLY A 103 -1.73 -1.69 6.96
CA GLY A 103 -3.10 -1.62 7.46
C GLY A 103 -4.09 -2.28 6.51
N GLY A 104 -5.17 -1.57 6.14
CA GLY A 104 -6.17 -2.06 5.18
C GLY A 104 -5.73 -2.07 3.71
N GLY A 105 -4.55 -1.53 3.38
CA GLY A 105 -3.98 -1.55 2.04
C GLY A 105 -4.69 -0.67 1.02
N ALA A 106 -5.28 0.44 1.42
CA ALA A 106 -6.01 1.31 0.49
C ALA A 106 -5.11 1.83 -0.65
N LEU A 107 -3.88 2.26 -0.31
CA LEU A 107 -2.91 2.67 -1.32
C LEU A 107 -2.33 1.47 -2.06
N LEU A 108 -1.94 0.40 -1.35
CA LEU A 108 -1.45 -0.84 -1.94
C LEU A 108 -2.34 -1.33 -3.08
N PHE A 109 -3.65 -1.45 -2.84
CA PHE A 109 -4.57 -1.96 -3.85
C PHE A 109 -4.76 -1.00 -5.03
N SER A 110 -4.67 0.31 -4.81
CA SER A 110 -4.64 1.28 -5.90
C SER A 110 -3.35 1.15 -6.73
N ILE A 111 -2.21 1.02 -6.09
CA ILE A 111 -0.91 0.79 -6.73
C ILE A 111 -0.92 -0.51 -7.54
N LEU A 112 -1.35 -1.62 -6.94
CA LEU A 112 -1.44 -2.93 -7.61
C LEU A 112 -2.41 -2.92 -8.80
N SER A 113 -3.44 -2.07 -8.76
CA SER A 113 -4.40 -1.94 -9.86
C SER A 113 -3.85 -1.16 -11.06
N LYS A 114 -2.96 -0.19 -10.83
CA LYS A 114 -2.60 0.83 -11.84
C LYS A 114 -1.15 0.74 -12.31
N TYR A 115 -0.23 0.26 -11.44
CA TYR A 115 1.20 0.34 -11.70
C TYR A 115 1.86 -1.04 -11.68
N ASP A 116 2.88 -1.20 -12.50
CA ASP A 116 3.71 -2.41 -12.55
C ASP A 116 5.06 -2.13 -11.86
N PHE A 117 5.17 -2.54 -10.60
CA PHE A 117 6.44 -2.61 -9.89
C PHE A 117 7.05 -3.99 -10.02
N GLU A 118 8.38 -4.06 -10.16
CA GLU A 118 9.10 -5.34 -10.25
C GLU A 118 9.09 -6.09 -8.92
N LYS A 119 9.17 -5.34 -7.81
CA LYS A 119 9.19 -5.89 -6.46
C LYS A 119 8.33 -5.03 -5.54
N LEU A 120 7.50 -5.70 -4.75
CA LEU A 120 6.66 -5.05 -3.76
C LEU A 120 6.91 -5.67 -2.38
N TYR A 121 6.90 -4.83 -1.37
CA TYR A 121 7.05 -5.21 0.03
C TYR A 121 5.96 -4.54 0.85
N ILE A 122 5.27 -5.33 1.67
CA ILE A 122 4.34 -4.83 2.67
C ILE A 122 4.63 -5.44 4.03
N SER A 123 4.43 -4.67 5.08
CA SER A 123 4.47 -5.21 6.44
C SER A 123 3.48 -4.49 7.36
N ASP A 124 3.17 -5.14 8.45
CA ASP A 124 2.40 -4.58 9.57
C ASP A 124 2.78 -5.34 10.84
N ILE A 125 2.70 -4.69 12.00
CA ILE A 125 2.97 -5.32 13.28
C ILE A 125 1.83 -6.26 13.70
N ASN A 126 0.63 -6.09 13.14
CA ASN A 126 -0.55 -6.87 13.47
C ASN A 126 -0.49 -8.26 12.80
N ALA A 127 -0.18 -9.29 13.61
CA ALA A 127 -0.05 -10.66 13.11
C ALA A 127 -1.33 -11.22 12.50
N GLU A 128 -2.51 -10.87 13.01
CA GLU A 128 -3.80 -11.35 12.48
C GLU A 128 -4.12 -10.73 11.12
N LEU A 129 -3.78 -9.45 10.95
CA LEU A 129 -3.91 -8.77 9.66
C LEU A 129 -2.96 -9.37 8.62
N ILE A 130 -1.70 -9.56 9.00
CA ILE A 130 -0.70 -10.15 8.09
C ILE A 130 -1.05 -11.60 7.76
N ASN A 131 -1.54 -12.38 8.72
CA ASN A 131 -2.08 -13.70 8.45
C ASN A 131 -3.20 -13.67 7.39
N ALA A 132 -4.11 -12.71 7.48
CA ALA A 132 -5.16 -12.57 6.48
C ALA A 132 -4.61 -12.24 5.08
N TYR A 133 -3.61 -11.34 4.98
CA TYR A 133 -2.92 -11.08 3.71
C TYR A 133 -2.21 -12.32 3.16
N GLN A 134 -1.48 -13.04 4.01
CA GLN A 134 -0.77 -14.27 3.63
C GLN A 134 -1.74 -15.37 3.20
N THR A 135 -2.89 -15.51 3.88
CA THR A 135 -3.92 -16.48 3.51
C THR A 135 -4.56 -16.13 2.16
N VAL A 136 -4.90 -14.86 1.92
CA VAL A 136 -5.38 -14.43 0.59
C VAL A 136 -4.34 -14.74 -0.50
N LYS A 137 -3.05 -14.54 -0.21
CA LYS A 137 -1.97 -14.84 -1.15
C LYS A 137 -1.79 -16.33 -1.40
N ASN A 138 -1.86 -17.19 -0.37
CA ASN A 138 -1.37 -18.56 -0.45
C ASN A 138 -2.48 -19.62 -0.45
N ASP A 139 -3.68 -19.29 0.07
CA ASP A 139 -4.78 -20.27 0.30
C ASP A 139 -6.17 -19.66 0.08
N VAL A 140 -6.32 -18.91 -1.01
CA VAL A 140 -7.53 -18.12 -1.30
C VAL A 140 -8.79 -18.99 -1.47
N ASP A 141 -8.68 -20.19 -2.05
CA ASP A 141 -9.83 -21.05 -2.29
C ASP A 141 -10.44 -21.57 -1.00
N ASN A 142 -9.63 -22.04 -0.05
CA ASN A 142 -10.11 -22.48 1.26
C ASN A 142 -10.65 -21.30 2.09
N LEU A 143 -10.00 -20.13 1.98
CA LEU A 143 -10.48 -18.90 2.64
C LEU A 143 -11.90 -18.53 2.13
N ILE A 144 -12.09 -18.49 0.80
CA ILE A 144 -13.36 -18.18 0.18
C ILE A 144 -14.42 -19.21 0.58
N ALA A 145 -14.09 -20.50 0.59
CA ALA A 145 -15.04 -21.54 1.02
C ALA A 145 -15.53 -21.30 2.46
N LYS A 146 -14.61 -21.02 3.39
CA LYS A 146 -14.96 -20.71 4.80
C LYS A 146 -15.78 -19.43 4.95
N LEU A 147 -15.40 -18.36 4.24
CA LEU A 147 -16.15 -17.09 4.29
C LEU A 147 -17.56 -17.24 3.70
N ASN A 148 -17.72 -17.99 2.62
CA ASN A 148 -19.02 -18.29 2.04
C ASN A 148 -19.89 -19.12 2.98
N GLU A 149 -19.33 -20.15 3.63
CA GLU A 149 -20.03 -20.91 4.65
C GLU A 149 -20.53 -20.01 5.79
N MET A 150 -19.65 -19.17 6.34
CA MET A 150 -20.02 -18.21 7.39
C MET A 150 -21.10 -17.24 6.91
N GLN A 151 -21.01 -16.74 5.68
CA GLN A 151 -22.00 -15.83 5.09
C GLN A 151 -23.37 -16.51 4.92
N MET A 152 -23.39 -17.72 4.37
CA MET A 152 -24.61 -18.49 4.18
C MET A 152 -25.32 -18.81 5.50
N LEU A 153 -24.57 -19.09 6.56
CA LEU A 153 -25.13 -19.32 7.88
C LEU A 153 -25.61 -18.01 8.54
N PHE A 154 -24.84 -16.95 8.46
CA PHE A 154 -25.09 -15.71 9.19
C PHE A 154 -26.24 -14.88 8.60
N LEU A 155 -26.29 -14.69 7.28
CA LEU A 155 -27.22 -13.74 6.65
C LEU A 155 -28.70 -14.09 6.84
N PRO A 156 -29.14 -15.37 6.78
CA PRO A 156 -30.55 -15.71 6.98
C PRO A 156 -31.03 -15.61 8.42
N MET A 157 -30.11 -15.56 9.40
CA MET A 157 -30.48 -15.55 10.82
C MET A 157 -31.18 -14.25 11.21
N ALA A 158 -32.18 -14.36 12.11
CA ALA A 158 -32.70 -13.22 12.85
C ALA A 158 -31.65 -12.60 13.76
N GLU A 159 -31.87 -11.36 14.21
CA GLU A 159 -30.89 -10.57 14.97
C GLU A 159 -30.27 -11.33 16.15
N ASN A 160 -31.08 -12.00 16.97
CA ASN A 160 -30.58 -12.79 18.11
C ASN A 160 -29.69 -13.96 17.67
N GLY A 161 -30.01 -14.62 16.55
CA GLY A 161 -29.19 -15.68 15.98
C GLY A 161 -27.86 -15.15 15.47
N ARG A 162 -27.89 -14.02 14.75
CA ARG A 162 -26.67 -13.32 14.29
C ARG A 162 -25.77 -12.92 15.46
N LYS A 163 -26.36 -12.39 16.54
CA LYS A 163 -25.62 -12.02 17.75
C LYS A 163 -24.95 -13.22 18.39
N TYR A 164 -25.68 -14.34 18.54
CA TYR A 164 -25.14 -15.58 19.06
C TYR A 164 -23.99 -16.11 18.18
N PHE A 165 -24.20 -16.19 16.86
CA PHE A 165 -23.18 -16.63 15.91
C PHE A 165 -21.93 -15.77 15.97
N TYR A 166 -22.08 -14.42 15.95
CA TYR A 166 -20.98 -13.48 16.03
C TYR A 166 -20.11 -13.68 17.29
N TYR A 167 -20.75 -13.80 18.44
CA TYR A 167 -20.01 -13.97 19.70
C TYR A 167 -19.33 -15.33 19.80
N ASN A 168 -19.91 -16.39 19.22
CA ASN A 168 -19.26 -17.69 19.12
C ASN A 168 -18.02 -17.65 18.22
N VAL A 169 -18.09 -16.98 17.06
CA VAL A 169 -16.93 -16.78 16.18
C VAL A 169 -15.85 -15.97 16.92
N ARG A 170 -16.24 -14.90 17.64
CA ARG A 170 -15.31 -14.08 18.41
C ARG A 170 -14.61 -14.88 19.52
N GLU A 171 -15.31 -15.74 20.22
CA GLU A 171 -14.72 -16.61 21.24
C GLU A 171 -13.73 -17.59 20.62
N LYS A 172 -14.10 -18.27 19.53
CA LYS A 172 -13.21 -19.15 18.77
C LYS A 172 -11.95 -18.40 18.31
N PHE A 173 -12.12 -17.24 17.68
CA PHE A 173 -11.00 -16.39 17.24
C PHE A 173 -10.04 -16.08 18.40
N ASN A 174 -10.58 -15.73 19.58
CA ASN A 174 -9.80 -15.39 20.76
C ASN A 174 -9.15 -16.59 21.47
N SER A 175 -9.63 -17.81 21.25
CA SER A 175 -9.10 -19.04 21.87
C SER A 175 -8.18 -19.83 20.94
N THR A 176 -8.26 -19.61 19.64
CA THR A 176 -7.41 -20.29 18.66
C THR A 176 -6.05 -19.61 18.56
N THR A 177 -4.98 -20.37 18.79
CA THR A 177 -3.60 -19.90 18.55
C THR A 177 -3.34 -19.86 17.03
N LEU A 178 -2.65 -18.83 16.56
CA LEU A 178 -2.22 -18.74 15.17
C LEU A 178 -1.04 -19.69 14.92
N THR A 179 -1.26 -20.70 14.08
CA THR A 179 -0.27 -21.67 13.57
C THR A 179 -0.51 -21.88 12.09
N GLU A 180 0.36 -22.59 11.40
CA GLU A 180 0.16 -22.93 9.97
C GLU A 180 -1.16 -23.70 9.75
N GLU A 181 -1.52 -24.64 10.63
CA GLU A 181 -2.76 -25.43 10.52
C GLU A 181 -4.02 -24.60 10.78
N THR A 182 -3.92 -23.56 11.60
CA THR A 182 -5.08 -22.71 11.98
C THR A 182 -5.15 -21.42 11.17
N ALA A 183 -4.15 -21.11 10.34
CA ALA A 183 -4.00 -19.82 9.65
C ALA A 183 -5.23 -19.44 8.84
N THR A 184 -5.73 -20.35 8.00
CA THR A 184 -6.89 -20.09 7.13
C THR A 184 -8.18 -19.93 7.94
N GLU A 185 -8.38 -20.73 8.99
CA GLU A 185 -9.53 -20.58 9.87
C GLU A 185 -9.53 -19.23 10.60
N LYS A 186 -8.37 -18.85 11.15
CA LYS A 186 -8.21 -17.54 11.83
C LYS A 186 -8.37 -16.39 10.85
N ALA A 187 -7.88 -16.47 9.64
CA ALA A 187 -8.06 -15.45 8.62
C ALA A 187 -9.55 -15.27 8.26
N ALA A 188 -10.29 -16.37 8.09
CA ALA A 188 -11.72 -16.33 7.84
C ALA A 188 -12.49 -15.70 9.02
N GLN A 189 -12.18 -16.11 10.25
CA GLN A 189 -12.78 -15.53 11.46
C GLN A 189 -12.45 -14.03 11.60
N PHE A 190 -11.19 -13.63 11.34
CA PHE A 190 -10.75 -12.24 11.35
C PHE A 190 -11.54 -11.38 10.36
N ILE A 191 -11.64 -11.82 9.10
CA ILE A 191 -12.37 -11.12 8.05
C ILE A 191 -13.86 -11.05 8.39
N PHE A 192 -14.47 -12.17 8.82
CA PHE A 192 -15.87 -12.20 9.25
C PHE A 192 -16.13 -11.18 10.37
N LEU A 193 -15.33 -11.21 11.43
CA LEU A 193 -15.47 -10.29 12.56
C LEU A 193 -15.32 -8.84 12.11
N ASN A 194 -14.33 -8.54 11.28
CA ASN A 194 -14.10 -7.20 10.76
C ASN A 194 -15.27 -6.69 9.90
N LYS A 195 -15.85 -7.55 9.07
CA LYS A 195 -17.01 -7.19 8.21
C LYS A 195 -18.31 -7.01 8.98
N THR A 196 -18.44 -7.64 10.15
CA THR A 196 -19.69 -7.70 10.92
C THR A 196 -19.65 -6.97 12.26
N CYS A 197 -18.47 -6.55 12.75
CA CYS A 197 -18.35 -5.79 13.99
C CYS A 197 -18.71 -4.31 13.82
N PHE A 198 -18.89 -3.62 14.94
CA PHE A 198 -19.19 -2.19 14.98
C PHE A 198 -18.10 -1.38 14.24
N ASN A 199 -18.49 -0.66 13.20
CA ASN A 199 -17.67 0.19 12.33
C ASN A 199 -16.44 -0.48 11.69
N GLY A 200 -16.37 -1.83 11.66
CA GLY A 200 -15.21 -2.53 11.12
C GLY A 200 -13.92 -2.28 11.93
N LEU A 201 -14.06 -1.98 13.21
CA LEU A 201 -12.93 -1.70 14.08
C LEU A 201 -12.13 -2.99 14.37
N TYR A 202 -10.82 -2.88 14.48
CA TYR A 202 -9.99 -3.87 15.14
C TYR A 202 -9.52 -3.31 16.47
N ARG A 203 -9.89 -3.97 17.55
CA ARG A 203 -9.49 -3.58 18.91
C ARG A 203 -9.36 -4.80 19.80
N VAL A 204 -8.28 -4.85 20.56
CA VAL A 204 -8.05 -5.87 21.57
C VAL A 204 -8.09 -5.27 22.97
N ASN A 205 -8.42 -6.09 23.97
CA ASN A 205 -8.32 -5.72 25.38
C ASN A 205 -6.88 -5.91 25.89
N ARG A 206 -6.62 -5.58 27.16
CA ARG A 206 -5.30 -5.75 27.82
C ARG A 206 -4.76 -7.19 27.78
N LYS A 207 -5.60 -8.19 27.51
CA LYS A 207 -5.21 -9.61 27.36
C LYS A 207 -4.96 -10.01 25.91
N GLY A 208 -4.89 -9.03 24.98
CA GLY A 208 -4.73 -9.27 23.55
C GLY A 208 -5.97 -9.87 22.86
N LYS A 209 -7.13 -9.91 23.51
CA LYS A 209 -8.35 -10.53 22.95
C LYS A 209 -9.20 -9.49 22.22
N PHE A 210 -9.61 -9.82 20.99
CA PHE A 210 -10.56 -9.01 20.21
C PHE A 210 -11.86 -8.79 20.98
N ASN A 211 -12.28 -7.53 21.14
CA ASN A 211 -13.39 -7.17 22.03
C ASN A 211 -14.45 -6.24 21.43
N VAL A 212 -14.42 -6.01 20.10
CA VAL A 212 -15.41 -5.17 19.44
C VAL A 212 -16.77 -5.87 19.45
N PRO A 213 -17.90 -5.16 19.72
CA PRO A 213 -19.22 -5.73 19.64
C PRO A 213 -19.70 -5.91 18.18
N MET A 214 -20.74 -6.72 17.97
CA MET A 214 -21.39 -6.84 16.66
C MET A 214 -21.94 -5.48 16.20
N GLY A 215 -21.80 -5.19 14.92
CA GLY A 215 -22.39 -4.01 14.26
C GLY A 215 -23.84 -4.25 13.82
N ALA A 216 -24.53 -3.18 13.46
CA ALA A 216 -25.95 -3.22 13.03
C ALA A 216 -26.09 -3.31 11.50
N TYR A 217 -25.26 -4.11 10.83
CA TYR A 217 -25.33 -4.26 9.37
C TYR A 217 -26.45 -5.21 8.95
N LYS A 218 -27.34 -4.75 8.07
CA LYS A 218 -28.44 -5.59 7.53
C LYS A 218 -27.89 -6.70 6.62
N ASN A 219 -27.08 -6.32 5.62
CA ASN A 219 -26.51 -7.24 4.62
C ASN A 219 -25.00 -6.94 4.44
N PRO A 220 -24.16 -7.34 5.38
CA PRO A 220 -22.70 -7.16 5.21
C PRO A 220 -22.18 -8.12 4.12
N THR A 221 -21.36 -7.62 3.21
CA THR A 221 -20.59 -8.46 2.29
C THR A 221 -19.44 -9.10 3.06
N ILE A 222 -19.60 -10.35 3.49
CA ILE A 222 -18.60 -11.11 4.25
C ILE A 222 -17.58 -11.71 3.30
N CYS A 223 -18.04 -12.37 2.24
CA CYS A 223 -17.20 -12.90 1.17
C CYS A 223 -17.42 -12.11 -0.11
N ASP A 224 -16.36 -11.49 -0.61
CA ASP A 224 -16.26 -10.88 -1.94
C ASP A 224 -15.31 -11.75 -2.76
N ASP A 225 -15.82 -12.89 -3.27
CA ASP A 225 -15.06 -13.95 -3.95
C ASP A 225 -14.22 -13.36 -5.11
N GLU A 226 -14.85 -12.59 -5.99
CA GLU A 226 -14.20 -12.01 -7.15
C GLU A 226 -13.03 -11.09 -6.74
N ASN A 227 -13.27 -10.21 -5.77
CA ASN A 227 -12.21 -9.30 -5.29
C ASN A 227 -11.08 -10.07 -4.58
N LEU A 228 -11.39 -11.11 -3.78
CA LEU A 228 -10.38 -11.93 -3.12
C LEU A 228 -9.50 -12.68 -4.13
N ARG A 229 -10.07 -13.23 -5.20
CA ARG A 229 -9.30 -13.86 -6.28
C ARG A 229 -8.43 -12.87 -7.04
N ASN A 230 -8.96 -11.70 -7.33
CA ASN A 230 -8.19 -10.65 -7.99
C ASN A 230 -7.04 -10.16 -7.12
N ILE A 231 -7.24 -10.04 -5.80
CA ILE A 231 -6.19 -9.71 -4.84
C ILE A 231 -5.16 -10.83 -4.76
N HIS A 232 -5.57 -12.11 -4.72
CA HIS A 232 -4.67 -13.25 -4.75
C HIS A 232 -3.69 -13.14 -5.91
N GLU A 233 -4.19 -12.94 -7.13
CA GLU A 233 -3.35 -12.78 -8.32
C GLU A 233 -2.37 -11.60 -8.18
N ALA A 234 -2.85 -10.48 -7.67
CA ALA A 234 -2.04 -9.28 -7.50
C ALA A 234 -0.95 -9.44 -6.42
N LEU A 235 -1.19 -10.25 -5.39
CA LEU A 235 -0.25 -10.46 -4.28
C LEU A 235 0.84 -11.51 -4.57
N LYS A 236 0.78 -12.26 -5.67
CA LYS A 236 1.73 -13.37 -5.96
C LYS A 236 3.20 -12.97 -5.80
N ASN A 237 3.56 -11.79 -6.27
CA ASN A 237 4.94 -11.28 -6.26
C ASN A 237 5.20 -10.27 -5.12
N VAL A 238 4.29 -10.12 -4.16
CA VAL A 238 4.44 -9.21 -3.03
C VAL A 238 5.11 -9.94 -1.86
N THR A 239 6.17 -9.37 -1.32
CA THR A 239 6.76 -9.82 -0.05
C THR A 239 5.89 -9.31 1.10
N ILE A 240 5.40 -10.21 1.95
CA ILE A 240 4.51 -9.91 3.07
C ILE A 240 5.19 -10.31 4.37
N VAL A 241 5.44 -9.35 5.27
CA VAL A 241 6.19 -9.56 6.51
C VAL A 241 5.37 -9.11 7.71
N CYS A 242 5.32 -9.92 8.77
CA CYS A 242 4.79 -9.52 10.07
C CYS A 242 5.92 -8.94 10.91
N GLY A 243 5.80 -7.70 11.33
CA GLY A 243 6.79 -7.08 12.23
C GLY A 243 6.92 -5.57 12.09
N ASP A 244 7.90 -5.04 12.77
CA ASP A 244 8.21 -3.61 12.81
C ASP A 244 8.60 -3.07 11.42
N TYR A 245 8.26 -1.81 11.15
CA TYR A 245 8.53 -1.15 9.88
C TYR A 245 10.03 -1.13 9.50
N SER A 246 10.91 -1.13 10.50
CA SER A 246 12.36 -1.12 10.29
C SER A 246 12.89 -2.37 9.56
N LEU A 247 12.14 -3.48 9.58
CA LEU A 247 12.49 -4.70 8.83
C LEU A 247 12.51 -4.46 7.31
N SER A 248 11.80 -3.43 6.84
CA SER A 248 11.78 -3.06 5.42
C SER A 248 13.09 -2.44 4.93
N LYS A 249 13.99 -2.02 5.84
CA LYS A 249 15.24 -1.32 5.50
C LYS A 249 16.09 -2.06 4.46
N SER A 250 16.22 -3.37 4.59
CA SER A 250 17.01 -4.19 3.66
C SER A 250 16.41 -4.30 2.26
N PHE A 251 15.12 -4.05 2.12
CA PHE A 251 14.43 -4.02 0.83
C PHE A 251 14.56 -2.66 0.13
N ILE A 252 14.64 -1.58 0.92
CA ILE A 252 14.56 -0.19 0.43
C ILE A 252 15.91 0.26 -0.11
N ASP A 253 15.90 0.83 -1.31
CA ASP A 253 17.04 1.45 -1.97
C ASP A 253 16.61 2.65 -2.84
N LYS A 254 17.55 3.18 -3.62
CA LYS A 254 17.33 4.32 -4.53
C LYS A 254 16.21 4.11 -5.57
N ASP A 255 15.82 2.88 -5.86
CA ASP A 255 14.81 2.53 -6.86
C ASP A 255 13.44 2.23 -6.21
N THR A 256 13.30 2.53 -4.91
CA THR A 256 12.10 2.25 -4.11
C THR A 256 11.26 3.50 -3.89
N PHE A 257 9.94 3.39 -4.12
CA PHE A 257 8.94 4.30 -3.57
C PHE A 257 8.43 3.70 -2.26
N VAL A 258 8.50 4.49 -1.18
CA VAL A 258 8.08 4.09 0.17
C VAL A 258 6.91 4.94 0.60
N TYR A 259 5.83 4.29 1.03
CA TYR A 259 4.72 4.95 1.71
C TYR A 259 4.63 4.51 3.16
N LEU A 260 4.54 5.48 4.06
CA LEU A 260 4.44 5.28 5.51
C LEU A 260 3.15 5.93 6.04
N ASP A 261 2.35 5.15 6.76
CA ASP A 261 1.12 5.61 7.43
C ASP A 261 1.09 5.13 8.90
N PRO A 262 1.91 5.74 9.76
CA PRO A 262 2.01 5.35 11.16
C PRO A 262 0.71 5.62 11.90
N PRO A 263 0.48 4.97 13.03
CA PRO A 263 -0.55 5.38 13.98
C PRO A 263 -0.41 6.85 14.32
N TYR A 264 -1.52 7.58 14.30
CA TYR A 264 -1.51 9.00 14.54
C TYR A 264 -1.18 9.33 15.99
N ARG A 265 -0.40 10.39 16.18
CA ARG A 265 -0.17 10.98 17.49
C ARG A 265 -1.52 11.35 18.14
N PRO A 266 -1.80 10.92 19.38
CA PRO A 266 -3.00 11.32 20.09
C PRO A 266 -3.08 12.85 20.21
N ILE A 267 -4.19 13.44 19.79
CA ILE A 267 -4.37 14.89 19.77
C ILE A 267 -4.91 15.42 21.12
N SER A 268 -5.37 14.55 22.03
CA SER A 268 -5.86 14.92 23.36
C SER A 268 -5.55 13.83 24.40
N GLU A 269 -5.45 14.21 25.68
CA GLU A 269 -5.28 13.27 26.78
C GLU A 269 -6.40 12.22 26.87
N THR A 270 -7.63 12.60 26.48
CA THR A 270 -8.77 11.68 26.41
C THR A 270 -8.65 10.67 25.27
N SER A 271 -7.97 11.00 24.17
CA SER A 271 -7.69 10.04 23.09
C SER A 271 -6.56 9.07 23.44
N ALA A 272 -5.64 9.47 24.31
CA ALA A 272 -4.61 8.59 24.87
C ALA A 272 -5.21 7.49 25.76
N PHE A 273 -6.31 7.76 26.47
CA PHE A 273 -7.01 6.76 27.29
C PHE A 273 -7.72 5.67 26.49
N THR A 274 -8.01 5.89 25.20
CA THR A 274 -8.60 4.86 24.32
C THR A 274 -7.57 3.97 23.65
N ALA A 275 -6.30 4.34 23.66
CA ALA A 275 -5.16 3.54 23.19
C ALA A 275 -4.71 2.54 24.26
N TYR A 276 -5.58 1.59 24.61
CA TYR A 276 -5.27 0.48 25.56
C TYR A 276 -4.38 -0.62 24.92
N ASN A 277 -3.51 -0.30 24.00
CA ASN A 277 -2.53 -1.25 23.49
C ASN A 277 -1.19 -1.03 24.18
N SER A 278 -0.49 -2.11 24.47
CA SER A 278 0.85 -2.16 25.08
C SER A 278 1.92 -1.46 24.23
N ASP A 279 1.63 -1.15 22.99
CA ASP A 279 2.55 -0.52 22.04
C ASP A 279 1.91 0.79 21.54
N VAL A 280 1.97 1.81 22.39
CA VAL A 280 1.55 3.16 22.02
C VAL A 280 2.60 3.73 21.08
N PHE A 281 2.17 4.15 19.86
CA PHE A 281 3.01 4.89 18.95
C PHE A 281 3.09 6.35 19.44
N ASP A 282 3.93 6.56 20.44
CA ASP A 282 4.11 7.83 21.15
C ASP A 282 5.11 8.76 20.45
N ASP A 283 5.48 9.85 21.11
CA ASP A 283 6.43 10.83 20.56
C ASP A 283 7.82 10.24 20.34
N ASP A 284 8.27 9.30 21.19
CA ASP A 284 9.57 8.62 21.03
C ASP A 284 9.54 7.70 19.80
N GLU A 285 8.41 7.02 19.55
CA GLU A 285 8.22 6.22 18.33
C GLU A 285 8.12 7.10 17.07
N GLN A 286 7.49 8.27 17.15
CA GLN A 286 7.49 9.25 16.04
C GLN A 286 8.93 9.73 15.73
N ILE A 287 9.73 9.97 16.76
CA ILE A 287 11.15 10.35 16.60
C ILE A 287 11.96 9.18 16.02
N ARG A 288 11.71 7.94 16.48
CA ARG A 288 12.36 6.74 15.93
C ARG A 288 12.02 6.56 14.45
N LEU A 289 10.76 6.78 14.07
CA LEU A 289 10.32 6.74 12.68
C LEU A 289 11.02 7.82 11.83
N ALA A 290 11.15 9.04 12.35
CA ALA A 290 11.86 10.10 11.63
C ALA A 290 13.32 9.73 11.35
N ARG A 291 14.02 9.15 12.32
CA ARG A 291 15.40 8.65 12.12
C ARG A 291 15.45 7.54 11.06
N PHE A 292 14.49 6.62 11.07
CA PHE A 292 14.38 5.60 10.04
C PHE A 292 14.15 6.22 8.65
N ILE A 293 13.32 7.26 8.57
CA ILE A 293 13.11 8.02 7.32
C ILE A 293 14.40 8.66 6.84
N ASP A 294 15.20 9.27 7.73
CA ASP A 294 16.51 9.83 7.38
C ASP A 294 17.45 8.75 6.82
N GLU A 295 17.46 7.57 7.43
CA GLU A 295 18.30 6.45 6.98
C GLU A 295 17.92 5.95 5.58
N ILE A 296 16.62 5.73 5.32
CA ILE A 296 16.16 5.28 4.00
C ILE A 296 16.21 6.40 2.94
N ASN A 297 16.11 7.66 3.36
CA ASN A 297 16.33 8.81 2.48
C ASN A 297 17.80 8.87 2.03
N ALA A 298 18.73 8.61 2.92
CA ALA A 298 20.16 8.53 2.58
C ALA A 298 20.48 7.43 1.55
N SER A 299 19.67 6.37 1.46
CA SER A 299 19.78 5.37 0.39
C SER A 299 19.23 5.82 -0.96
N GLY A 300 18.62 7.01 -1.02
CA GLY A 300 18.05 7.62 -2.22
C GLY A 300 16.61 7.20 -2.54
N ALA A 301 15.93 6.53 -1.63
CA ALA A 301 14.52 6.16 -1.74
C ALA A 301 13.62 7.39 -1.88
N LYS A 302 12.47 7.25 -2.54
CA LYS A 302 11.43 8.27 -2.60
C LYS A 302 10.37 7.94 -1.57
N ILE A 303 10.10 8.88 -0.66
CA ILE A 303 9.32 8.62 0.54
C ILE A 303 8.14 9.58 0.61
N VAL A 304 6.98 9.03 0.94
CA VAL A 304 5.80 9.80 1.35
C VAL A 304 5.34 9.27 2.71
N LEU A 305 5.26 10.17 3.68
CA LEU A 305 4.69 9.89 5.00
C LEU A 305 3.38 10.64 5.15
N SER A 306 2.32 9.96 5.59
CA SER A 306 1.10 10.62 6.05
C SER A 306 1.02 10.61 7.57
N ASN A 307 0.54 11.72 8.16
CA ASN A 307 0.34 11.80 9.60
C ASN A 307 -0.82 12.77 9.92
N SER A 308 -1.27 12.80 11.18
CA SER A 308 -2.18 13.83 11.66
C SER A 308 -1.49 15.19 11.68
N ASP A 309 -2.26 16.28 11.57
CA ASP A 309 -1.73 17.61 11.81
C ASP A 309 -2.18 18.11 13.20
N PRO A 310 -1.27 18.13 14.19
CA PRO A 310 -1.62 18.57 15.54
C PRO A 310 -2.08 20.03 15.59
N LYS A 311 -1.70 20.86 14.61
CA LYS A 311 -2.16 22.25 14.48
C LYS A 311 -3.67 22.38 14.27
N ASN A 312 -4.36 21.32 13.91
CA ASN A 312 -5.83 21.30 13.87
C ASN A 312 -6.47 21.44 15.26
N VAL A 313 -5.72 21.17 16.33
CA VAL A 313 -6.18 21.27 17.73
C VAL A 313 -5.43 22.35 18.50
N ASN A 314 -4.11 22.45 18.29
CA ASN A 314 -3.25 23.45 18.90
C ASN A 314 -2.35 24.05 17.82
N GLU A 315 -2.62 25.30 17.41
CA GLU A 315 -1.87 26.00 16.36
C GLU A 315 -0.38 26.18 16.69
N GLU A 316 -0.02 26.17 17.97
CA GLU A 316 1.36 26.30 18.44
C GLU A 316 2.12 24.95 18.46
N ASP A 317 1.45 23.81 18.25
CA ASP A 317 2.11 22.50 18.20
C ASP A 317 2.90 22.33 16.90
N ASN A 318 4.20 22.57 17.00
CA ASN A 318 5.14 22.45 15.89
C ASN A 318 5.88 21.10 15.84
N PHE A 319 5.47 20.11 16.63
CA PHE A 319 6.19 18.84 16.75
C PHE A 319 6.61 18.23 15.41
N PHE A 320 5.67 18.02 14.49
CA PHE A 320 5.98 17.47 13.18
C PHE A 320 6.67 18.46 12.23
N ASP A 321 6.42 19.77 12.39
CA ASP A 321 7.08 20.79 11.58
C ASP A 321 8.59 20.84 11.91
N GLU A 322 8.96 20.71 13.19
CA GLU A 322 10.36 20.64 13.60
C GLU A 322 10.98 19.28 13.26
N LEU A 323 10.24 18.18 13.49
CA LEU A 323 10.74 16.83 13.26
C LEU A 323 11.06 16.58 11.78
N TYR A 324 10.25 17.11 10.86
CA TYR A 324 10.38 16.92 9.42
C TYR A 324 10.79 18.20 8.66
N LYS A 325 11.45 19.17 9.32
CA LYS A 325 11.85 20.45 8.72
C LYS A 325 12.77 20.33 7.51
N ALA A 326 13.50 19.21 7.38
CA ALA A 326 14.37 18.92 6.23
C ALA A 326 13.62 18.40 5.00
N TYR A 327 12.32 18.16 5.12
CA TYR A 327 11.45 17.58 4.09
C TYR A 327 10.36 18.55 3.67
N GLN A 328 9.78 18.28 2.49
CA GLN A 328 8.62 19.05 2.05
C GLN A 328 7.37 18.63 2.83
N ILE A 329 6.76 19.56 3.54
CA ILE A 329 5.54 19.35 4.29
C ILE A 329 4.35 19.93 3.51
N LYS A 330 3.36 19.09 3.19
CA LYS A 330 2.14 19.50 2.51
C LYS A 330 0.91 19.21 3.38
N ARG A 331 0.15 20.25 3.72
CA ARG A 331 -1.15 20.10 4.39
C ARG A 331 -2.23 19.90 3.33
N VAL A 332 -2.90 18.75 3.34
CA VAL A 332 -3.87 18.38 2.29
C VAL A 332 -5.32 18.47 2.71
N SER A 333 -5.59 18.49 4.00
CA SER A 333 -6.91 18.77 4.57
C SER A 333 -6.76 19.21 6.02
N LYS A 334 -7.87 19.64 6.66
CA LYS A 334 -7.85 19.97 8.10
C LYS A 334 -7.52 18.79 9.02
N THR A 335 -7.41 17.56 8.50
CA THR A 335 -7.27 16.32 9.29
C THR A 335 -6.03 15.51 8.96
N ALA A 336 -5.27 15.84 7.92
CA ALA A 336 -4.11 15.06 7.52
C ALA A 336 -2.95 15.92 7.02
N LYS A 337 -1.73 15.42 7.21
CA LYS A 337 -0.48 16.02 6.76
C LYS A 337 0.31 15.00 5.95
N LEU A 338 0.87 15.43 4.84
CA LEU A 338 1.78 14.64 4.03
C LEU A 338 3.19 15.24 4.13
N VAL A 339 4.18 14.38 4.26
CA VAL A 339 5.59 14.71 4.22
C VAL A 339 6.23 13.92 3.09
N ALA A 340 6.93 14.56 2.19
CA ALA A 340 7.55 13.93 1.04
C ALA A 340 8.98 14.46 0.80
N ASN A 341 9.81 13.62 0.17
CA ASN A 341 11.06 14.01 -0.46
C ASN A 341 10.95 13.73 -1.97
N PHE A 342 11.44 14.61 -2.78
CA PHE A 342 11.52 14.47 -4.24
C PHE A 342 12.92 14.74 -4.76
#